data_c36c771e3becfcb2ee7b918918ec515a
#
_entry.id   c36c771e3becfcb2ee7b918918ec515a
#
_cell.length_a   1.000
_cell.length_b   1.000
_cell.length_c   1.000
_cell.angle_alpha   90.00
_cell.angle_beta   90.00
_cell.angle_gamma   90.00
#
_symmetry.space_group_name_H-M   'P 1'
#
loop_
_entity.id
_entity.type
_entity.pdbx_description
1 polymer ?
#
loop_
_entity_poly.entity_id
_entity_poly.type
_entity_poly.pdbx_seq_one_letter_code
_entity_poly.pdbx_strand_id
1 'polypeptide(L)'
;EMCIRDRYNGNKRLKTIQQEKLNNQVAELDVATSENNIQESIAQVYIQILYAAESVKVNESTLQVSIAQRDRGQELLNAGSIAKSDFAQLEAQVSTDRYQLVTAQATLEDYKLQLKQLLELDGENEMNIYLPALSDENVLAPLPTKKDVYIRALSLRPEIEASKLNVEASELGIGIAKSSYLPTISLSAGIGTNHTSGSDFTFGEQVKNGWNNSIGLSVSVPIFNNRQTKSAVQKAKLQYETSMLSLLDEQKTLYKTIEGLWLDANSCLLYTSP
;
A
#
# COMPACT_ATOMS: atom_id res chain seq x y z
N GLU A 1 -19.21 -33.68 -28.79
CA GLU A 1 -18.03 -33.28 -29.56
C GLU A 1 -16.85 -33.13 -28.60
N MET A 2 -15.75 -33.84 -28.86
CA MET A 2 -14.52 -33.72 -28.04
C MET A 2 -13.41 -33.23 -28.97
N CYS A 3 -12.79 -32.08 -28.62
CA CYS A 3 -11.77 -31.45 -29.42
C CYS A 3 -10.50 -31.21 -28.59
N ILE A 4 -9.38 -31.75 -29.03
CA ILE A 4 -8.04 -31.50 -28.47
C ILE A 4 -7.31 -30.56 -29.40
N ARG A 5 -6.82 -29.45 -28.85
CA ARG A 5 -6.09 -28.42 -29.60
C ARG A 5 -4.74 -28.11 -28.96
N ASP A 6 -3.68 -28.35 -29.65
CA ASP A 6 -2.33 -27.90 -29.28
C ASP A 6 -1.85 -26.82 -30.24
N ARG A 7 -0.99 -25.91 -29.72
CA ARG A 7 -0.61 -24.72 -30.48
C ARG A 7 0.82 -24.28 -30.20
N TYR A 8 1.63 -24.22 -31.25
CA TYR A 8 2.87 -23.48 -31.22
C TYR A 8 2.67 -22.04 -31.73
N ASN A 9 3.16 -21.04 -30.98
CA ASN A 9 2.98 -19.61 -31.27
C ASN A 9 4.26 -18.79 -31.01
N GLY A 10 5.38 -19.28 -31.49
CA GLY A 10 6.65 -18.54 -31.39
C GLY A 10 7.14 -18.31 -29.96
N ASN A 11 6.95 -19.28 -29.06
CA ASN A 11 7.27 -19.21 -27.63
C ASN A 11 6.46 -18.16 -26.83
N LYS A 12 5.40 -17.58 -27.43
CA LYS A 12 4.55 -16.62 -26.73
C LYS A 12 4.03 -17.18 -25.40
N ARG A 13 3.52 -18.42 -25.41
CA ARG A 13 2.97 -19.09 -24.22
C ARG A 13 4.01 -19.22 -23.11
N LEU A 14 5.23 -19.62 -23.44
CA LEU A 14 6.31 -19.78 -22.45
C LEU A 14 6.67 -18.43 -21.81
N LYS A 15 6.82 -17.39 -22.64
CA LYS A 15 7.11 -16.03 -22.15
C LYS A 15 5.96 -15.47 -21.32
N THR A 16 4.72 -15.72 -21.70
CA THR A 16 3.56 -15.34 -20.88
C THR A 16 3.58 -16.05 -19.52
N ILE A 17 3.87 -17.35 -19.49
CA ILE A 17 3.98 -18.08 -18.22
C ILE A 17 5.11 -17.50 -17.35
N GLN A 18 6.25 -17.14 -17.94
CA GLN A 18 7.34 -16.47 -17.21
C GLN A 18 6.92 -15.11 -16.68
N GLN A 19 6.25 -14.31 -17.50
CA GLN A 19 5.71 -13.01 -17.09
C GLN A 19 4.72 -13.14 -15.94
N GLU A 20 3.78 -14.10 -16.01
CA GLU A 20 2.81 -14.32 -14.94
C GLU A 20 3.45 -14.84 -13.64
N LYS A 21 4.56 -15.60 -13.73
CA LYS A 21 5.34 -15.95 -12.54
C LYS A 21 5.96 -14.72 -11.87
N LEU A 22 6.51 -13.79 -12.65
CA LEU A 22 7.03 -12.53 -12.11
C LEU A 22 5.89 -11.68 -11.51
N ASN A 23 4.75 -11.60 -12.19
CA ASN A 23 3.57 -10.90 -11.67
C ASN A 23 3.09 -11.49 -10.33
N ASN A 24 3.14 -12.82 -10.17
CA ASN A 24 2.83 -13.46 -8.89
C ASN A 24 3.82 -13.07 -7.79
N GLN A 25 5.13 -13.03 -8.10
CA GLN A 25 6.14 -12.57 -7.14
C GLN A 25 5.96 -11.10 -6.78
N VAL A 26 5.59 -10.26 -7.75
CA VAL A 26 5.22 -8.85 -7.48
C VAL A 26 4.05 -8.79 -6.51
N ALA A 27 2.99 -9.58 -6.72
CA ALA A 27 1.84 -9.61 -5.83
C ALA A 27 2.20 -10.06 -4.40
N GLU A 28 3.12 -11.01 -4.23
CA GLU A 28 3.64 -11.41 -2.91
C GLU A 28 4.41 -10.27 -2.23
N LEU A 29 5.21 -9.51 -2.99
CA LEU A 29 5.93 -8.34 -2.48
C LEU A 29 4.98 -7.17 -2.17
N ASP A 30 3.87 -7.03 -2.91
CA ASP A 30 2.84 -6.04 -2.63
C ASP A 30 2.11 -6.34 -1.30
N VAL A 31 1.91 -7.63 -0.97
CA VAL A 31 1.42 -8.04 0.36
C VAL A 31 2.41 -7.62 1.44
N ALA A 32 3.70 -7.93 1.28
CA ALA A 32 4.74 -7.52 2.24
C ALA A 32 4.83 -5.98 2.39
N THR A 33 4.66 -5.25 1.30
CA THR A 33 4.59 -3.78 1.32
C THR A 33 3.39 -3.29 2.13
N SER A 34 2.21 -3.92 1.92
CA SER A 34 0.99 -3.58 2.67
C SER A 34 1.14 -3.88 4.17
N GLU A 35 1.76 -5.00 4.52
CA GLU A 35 2.07 -5.35 5.92
C GLU A 35 2.97 -4.29 6.57
N ASN A 36 4.04 -3.88 5.89
CA ASN A 36 4.93 -2.82 6.38
C ASN A 36 4.19 -1.49 6.57
N ASN A 37 3.33 -1.11 5.62
CA ASN A 37 2.56 0.13 5.70
C ASN A 37 1.56 0.12 6.87
N ILE A 38 0.93 -1.03 7.13
CA ILE A 38 0.02 -1.18 8.29
C ILE A 38 0.82 -1.08 9.60
N GLN A 39 1.97 -1.75 9.70
CA GLN A 39 2.84 -1.67 10.88
C GLN A 39 3.30 -0.23 11.15
N GLU A 40 3.70 0.51 10.10
CA GLU A 40 4.08 1.92 10.20
C GLU A 40 2.89 2.78 10.67
N SER A 41 1.71 2.58 10.10
CA SER A 41 0.50 3.30 10.48
C SER A 41 0.12 3.04 11.95
N ILE A 42 0.21 1.80 12.41
CA ILE A 42 -0.01 1.43 13.82
C ILE A 42 1.00 2.14 14.73
N ALA A 43 2.29 2.14 14.37
CA ALA A 43 3.31 2.80 15.14
C ALA A 43 3.09 4.31 15.22
N GLN A 44 2.72 4.95 14.10
CA GLN A 44 2.41 6.39 14.05
C GLN A 44 1.23 6.75 14.95
N VAL A 45 0.11 6.03 14.83
CA VAL A 45 -1.07 6.29 15.68
C VAL A 45 -0.78 6.03 17.15
N TYR A 46 0.01 4.99 17.45
CA TYR A 46 0.43 4.72 18.83
C TYR A 46 1.25 5.88 19.43
N ILE A 47 2.21 6.44 18.68
CA ILE A 47 2.99 7.62 19.11
C ILE A 47 2.06 8.84 19.30
N GLN A 48 1.07 9.04 18.42
CA GLN A 48 0.08 10.11 18.55
C GLN A 48 -0.76 9.95 19.84
N ILE A 49 -1.11 8.72 20.21
CA ILE A 49 -1.80 8.42 21.47
C ILE A 49 -0.92 8.79 22.67
N LEU A 50 0.37 8.43 22.66
CA LEU A 50 1.30 8.79 23.73
C LEU A 50 1.39 10.32 23.89
N TYR A 51 1.55 11.04 22.79
CA TYR A 51 1.59 12.50 22.78
C TYR A 51 0.28 13.12 23.27
N ALA A 52 -0.88 12.61 22.82
CA ALA A 52 -2.18 13.11 23.24
C ALA A 52 -2.42 12.84 24.74
N ALA A 53 -2.00 11.70 25.25
CA ALA A 53 -2.11 11.38 26.68
C ALA A 53 -1.28 12.34 27.54
N GLU A 54 -0.06 12.69 27.15
CA GLU A 54 0.74 13.70 27.86
C GLU A 54 0.13 15.10 27.72
N SER A 55 -0.42 15.43 26.54
CA SER A 55 -1.14 16.70 26.34
C SER A 55 -2.35 16.86 27.29
N VAL A 56 -3.10 15.77 27.54
CA VAL A 56 -4.19 15.78 28.52
C VAL A 56 -3.66 16.11 29.92
N LYS A 57 -2.58 15.47 30.39
CA LYS A 57 -1.98 15.74 31.70
C LYS A 57 -1.50 17.19 31.84
N VAL A 58 -0.87 17.73 30.80
CA VAL A 58 -0.43 19.14 30.79
C VAL A 58 -1.64 20.08 30.90
N ASN A 59 -2.71 19.84 30.11
CA ASN A 59 -3.92 20.65 30.17
C ASN A 59 -4.66 20.53 31.51
N GLU A 60 -4.67 19.35 32.14
CA GLU A 60 -5.20 19.16 33.48
C GLU A 60 -4.44 20.02 34.51
N SER A 61 -3.10 19.97 34.47
CA SER A 61 -2.23 20.78 35.35
C SER A 61 -2.46 22.27 35.12
N THR A 62 -2.54 22.71 33.86
CA THR A 62 -2.80 24.11 33.50
C THR A 62 -4.14 24.57 34.02
N LEU A 63 -5.20 23.76 33.87
CA LEU A 63 -6.53 24.07 34.39
C LEU A 63 -6.53 24.19 35.95
N GLN A 64 -5.82 23.30 36.64
CA GLN A 64 -5.68 23.40 38.09
C GLN A 64 -5.01 24.70 38.54
N VAL A 65 -3.96 25.15 37.82
CA VAL A 65 -3.30 26.43 38.08
C VAL A 65 -4.24 27.60 37.84
N SER A 66 -5.00 27.61 36.74
CA SER A 66 -5.94 28.71 36.45
C SER A 66 -7.07 28.76 37.48
N ILE A 67 -7.57 27.62 37.94
CA ILE A 67 -8.59 27.58 39.01
C ILE A 67 -8.02 28.17 40.31
N ALA A 68 -6.80 27.82 40.69
CA ALA A 68 -6.16 28.37 41.89
C ALA A 68 -5.93 29.89 41.76
N GLN A 69 -5.56 30.37 40.56
CA GLN A 69 -5.41 31.82 40.28
C GLN A 69 -6.75 32.56 40.36
N ARG A 70 -7.83 31.98 39.81
CA ARG A 70 -9.18 32.52 39.90
C ARG A 70 -9.63 32.61 41.35
N ASP A 71 -9.45 31.54 42.15
CA ASP A 71 -9.86 31.51 43.54
C ASP A 71 -9.13 32.57 44.36
N ARG A 72 -7.81 32.74 44.16
CA ARG A 72 -7.05 33.85 44.74
C ARG A 72 -7.53 35.21 44.26
N GLY A 73 -7.88 35.34 42.97
CA GLY A 73 -8.46 36.56 42.39
C GLY A 73 -9.80 36.90 43.05
N GLN A 74 -10.63 35.91 43.39
CA GLN A 74 -11.89 36.12 44.08
C GLN A 74 -11.66 36.70 45.49
N GLU A 75 -10.67 36.22 46.20
CA GLU A 75 -10.31 36.74 47.54
C GLU A 75 -9.84 38.20 47.44
N LEU A 76 -9.00 38.52 46.43
CA LEU A 76 -8.52 39.90 46.20
C LEU A 76 -9.63 40.83 45.75
N LEU A 77 -10.60 40.36 44.97
CA LEU A 77 -11.78 41.15 44.58
C LEU A 77 -12.65 41.46 45.82
N ASN A 78 -12.87 40.44 46.69
CA ASN A 78 -13.59 40.62 47.91
C ASN A 78 -12.94 41.63 48.89
N ALA A 79 -11.57 41.67 48.88
CA ALA A 79 -10.78 42.62 49.62
C ALA A 79 -10.69 44.01 48.94
N GLY A 80 -11.28 44.17 47.73
CA GLY A 80 -11.23 45.42 46.96
C GLY A 80 -9.88 45.71 46.31
N SER A 81 -8.97 44.75 46.23
CA SER A 81 -7.61 44.88 45.73
C SER A 81 -7.48 44.74 44.20
N ILE A 82 -8.47 44.20 43.52
CA ILE A 82 -8.51 44.08 42.04
C ILE A 82 -9.88 44.55 41.52
N ALA A 83 -9.90 44.94 40.24
CA ALA A 83 -11.13 45.35 39.57
C ALA A 83 -11.97 44.11 39.15
N LYS A 84 -13.29 44.29 39.00
CA LYS A 84 -14.20 43.23 38.46
C LYS A 84 -13.81 42.80 37.06
N SER A 85 -13.23 43.68 36.24
CA SER A 85 -12.72 43.35 34.90
C SER A 85 -11.59 42.34 34.96
N ASP A 86 -10.67 42.52 35.91
CA ASP A 86 -9.50 41.64 36.06
C ASP A 86 -9.93 40.25 36.55
N PHE A 87 -10.88 40.20 37.47
CA PHE A 87 -11.47 38.91 37.89
C PHE A 87 -12.19 38.19 36.73
N ALA A 88 -12.97 38.95 35.91
CA ALA A 88 -13.64 38.36 34.74
C ALA A 88 -12.64 37.79 33.73
N GLN A 89 -11.42 38.33 33.62
CA GLN A 89 -10.35 37.76 32.79
C GLN A 89 -9.88 36.39 33.35
N LEU A 90 -9.74 36.27 34.67
CA LEU A 90 -9.38 34.99 35.31
C LEU A 90 -10.47 33.90 35.09
N GLU A 91 -11.74 34.29 35.17
CA GLU A 91 -12.86 33.38 34.88
C GLU A 91 -12.85 32.92 33.39
N ALA A 92 -12.58 33.86 32.47
CA ALA A 92 -12.46 33.58 31.05
C ALA A 92 -11.28 32.62 30.77
N GLN A 93 -10.15 32.79 31.48
CA GLN A 93 -8.99 31.90 31.36
C GLN A 93 -9.35 30.48 31.81
N VAL A 94 -9.98 30.30 32.96
CA VAL A 94 -10.44 28.97 33.43
C VAL A 94 -11.37 28.32 32.41
N SER A 95 -12.27 29.09 31.80
CA SER A 95 -13.18 28.57 30.78
C SER A 95 -12.43 28.11 29.50
N THR A 96 -11.41 28.86 29.10
CA THR A 96 -10.54 28.53 27.97
C THR A 96 -9.74 27.28 28.24
N ASP A 97 -9.10 27.17 29.42
CA ASP A 97 -8.28 26.00 29.76
C ASP A 97 -9.14 24.74 29.93
N ARG A 98 -10.37 24.87 30.44
CA ARG A 98 -11.35 23.78 30.48
C ARG A 98 -11.71 23.30 29.08
N TYR A 99 -11.94 24.22 28.14
CA TYR A 99 -12.20 23.89 26.75
C TYR A 99 -11.00 23.15 26.12
N GLN A 100 -9.77 23.61 26.37
CA GLN A 100 -8.55 22.96 25.89
C GLN A 100 -8.41 21.52 26.44
N LEU A 101 -8.71 21.31 27.72
CA LEU A 101 -8.69 19.98 28.33
C LEU A 101 -9.71 19.03 27.65
N VAL A 102 -10.96 19.49 27.49
CA VAL A 102 -12.00 18.68 26.83
C VAL A 102 -11.61 18.34 25.40
N THR A 103 -11.02 19.30 24.68
CA THR A 103 -10.55 19.08 23.31
C THR A 103 -9.38 18.06 23.26
N ALA A 104 -8.42 18.15 24.19
CA ALA A 104 -7.33 17.21 24.29
C ALA A 104 -7.82 15.78 24.61
N GLN A 105 -8.79 15.65 25.52
CA GLN A 105 -9.43 14.36 25.84
C GLN A 105 -10.16 13.77 24.63
N ALA A 106 -10.92 14.60 23.88
CA ALA A 106 -11.59 14.17 22.66
C ALA A 106 -10.59 13.69 21.59
N THR A 107 -9.48 14.40 21.44
CA THR A 107 -8.40 14.02 20.50
C THR A 107 -7.74 12.68 20.90
N LEU A 108 -7.52 12.45 22.18
CA LEU A 108 -7.00 11.18 22.68
C LEU A 108 -7.94 10.00 22.36
N GLU A 109 -9.25 10.18 22.59
CA GLU A 109 -10.24 9.14 22.28
C GLU A 109 -10.35 8.91 20.75
N ASP A 110 -10.22 9.95 19.93
CA ASP A 110 -10.21 9.82 18.47
C ASP A 110 -9.01 8.97 17.99
N TYR A 111 -7.79 9.21 18.49
CA TYR A 111 -6.62 8.38 18.16
C TYR A 111 -6.77 6.94 18.64
N LYS A 112 -7.38 6.71 19.81
CA LYS A 112 -7.69 5.35 20.28
C LYS A 112 -8.67 4.65 19.33
N LEU A 113 -9.68 5.38 18.83
CA LEU A 113 -10.63 4.85 17.86
C LEU A 113 -9.94 4.51 16.53
N GLN A 114 -9.05 5.37 16.04
CA GLN A 114 -8.24 5.12 14.85
C GLN A 114 -7.38 3.85 15.02
N LEU A 115 -6.76 3.67 16.18
CA LEU A 115 -5.98 2.45 16.45
C LEU A 115 -6.85 1.19 16.47
N LYS A 116 -8.05 1.26 17.07
CA LYS A 116 -9.02 0.15 17.02
C LYS A 116 -9.39 -0.21 15.59
N GLN A 117 -9.63 0.80 14.75
CA GLN A 117 -9.96 0.59 13.34
C GLN A 117 -8.80 -0.06 12.58
N LEU A 118 -7.55 0.36 12.80
CA LEU A 118 -6.36 -0.25 12.17
C LEU A 118 -6.14 -1.70 12.61
N LEU A 119 -6.53 -2.04 13.83
CA LEU A 119 -6.43 -3.39 14.38
C LEU A 119 -7.67 -4.25 14.11
N GLU A 120 -8.67 -3.71 13.38
CA GLU A 120 -9.96 -4.36 13.10
C GLU A 120 -10.67 -4.86 14.38
N LEU A 121 -10.52 -4.13 15.50
CA LEU A 121 -11.18 -4.46 16.76
C LEU A 121 -12.60 -3.90 16.80
N ASP A 122 -13.52 -4.67 17.38
CA ASP A 122 -14.89 -4.20 17.60
C ASP A 122 -14.89 -2.94 18.48
N GLY A 123 -15.66 -1.92 18.07
CA GLY A 123 -15.68 -0.61 18.73
C GLY A 123 -16.15 -0.63 20.18
N GLU A 124 -16.94 -1.66 20.59
CA GLU A 124 -17.49 -1.81 21.94
C GLU A 124 -16.46 -2.28 22.98
N ASN A 125 -15.35 -2.88 22.56
CA ASN A 125 -14.32 -3.36 23.49
C ASN A 125 -13.50 -2.20 24.05
N GLU A 126 -13.40 -2.10 25.38
CA GLU A 126 -12.47 -1.20 26.04
C GLU A 126 -11.03 -1.64 25.73
N MET A 127 -10.24 -0.72 25.19
CA MET A 127 -8.85 -0.95 24.89
C MET A 127 -7.96 -0.21 25.90
N ASN A 128 -7.29 -0.96 26.75
CA ASN A 128 -6.27 -0.43 27.63
C ASN A 128 -4.92 -0.40 26.91
N ILE A 129 -4.44 0.81 26.64
CA ILE A 129 -3.14 1.01 25.98
C ILE A 129 -2.08 1.12 27.06
N TYR A 130 -1.04 0.31 26.94
CA TYR A 130 0.14 0.46 27.79
C TYR A 130 0.88 1.74 27.42
N LEU A 131 1.01 2.64 28.38
CA LEU A 131 1.79 3.88 28.25
C LEU A 131 3.11 3.66 29.00
N PRO A 132 4.22 3.37 28.28
CA PRO A 132 5.50 3.16 28.89
C PRO A 132 5.98 4.46 29.53
N ALA A 133 6.66 4.37 30.68
CA ALA A 133 7.42 5.49 31.19
C ALA A 133 8.58 5.78 30.22
N LEU A 134 8.58 6.98 29.64
CA LEU A 134 9.65 7.40 28.74
C LEU A 134 10.95 7.52 29.56
N SER A 135 11.98 6.77 29.15
CA SER A 135 13.34 6.90 29.72
C SER A 135 14.24 7.59 28.70
N ASP A 136 15.03 8.54 29.14
CA ASP A 136 15.91 9.34 28.28
C ASP A 136 17.19 8.60 27.85
N GLU A 137 17.37 7.34 28.26
CA GLU A 137 18.64 6.60 28.15
C GLU A 137 19.19 6.41 26.73
N ASN A 138 18.37 6.54 25.66
CA ASN A 138 18.80 6.33 24.28
C ASN A 138 18.40 7.44 23.31
N VAL A 139 17.83 8.53 23.79
CA VAL A 139 17.30 9.63 22.95
C VAL A 139 18.42 10.33 22.17
N LEU A 140 19.64 10.36 22.70
CA LEU A 140 20.81 11.04 22.12
C LEU A 140 21.75 10.07 21.36
N ALA A 141 21.31 8.86 21.01
CA ALA A 141 22.13 7.96 20.22
C ALA A 141 22.44 8.53 18.84
N PRO A 142 23.69 8.43 18.33
CA PRO A 142 24.04 8.96 17.04
C PRO A 142 23.28 8.25 15.93
N LEU A 143 22.70 9.03 15.00
CA LEU A 143 22.01 8.50 13.85
C LEU A 143 22.98 7.88 12.83
N PRO A 144 22.63 6.78 12.17
CA PRO A 144 23.42 6.22 11.09
C PRO A 144 23.51 7.21 9.92
N THR A 145 24.51 7.04 9.05
CA THR A 145 24.67 7.93 7.90
C THR A 145 23.52 7.76 6.92
N LYS A 146 23.04 8.84 6.31
CA LYS A 146 21.96 8.81 5.29
C LYS A 146 22.26 7.80 4.19
N LYS A 147 23.52 7.72 3.75
CA LYS A 147 23.94 6.84 2.67
C LYS A 147 23.81 5.37 3.04
N ASP A 148 24.19 5.00 4.25
CA ASP A 148 24.10 3.61 4.71
C ASP A 148 22.64 3.17 4.86
N VAL A 149 21.79 4.07 5.39
CA VAL A 149 20.35 3.82 5.51
C VAL A 149 19.74 3.61 4.12
N TYR A 150 20.09 4.46 3.14
CA TYR A 150 19.57 4.34 1.78
C TYR A 150 20.02 3.05 1.07
N ILE A 151 21.30 2.70 1.15
CA ILE A 151 21.81 1.47 0.54
C ILE A 151 21.12 0.24 1.15
N ARG A 152 20.94 0.24 2.45
CA ARG A 152 20.25 -0.84 3.15
C ARG A 152 18.77 -0.90 2.77
N ALA A 153 18.09 0.24 2.67
CA ALA A 153 16.69 0.32 2.25
C ALA A 153 16.49 -0.19 0.82
N LEU A 154 17.38 0.13 -0.13
CA LEU A 154 17.32 -0.38 -1.50
C LEU A 154 17.37 -1.91 -1.60
N SER A 155 17.96 -2.59 -0.62
CA SER A 155 18.05 -4.06 -0.59
C SER A 155 16.96 -4.74 0.21
N LEU A 156 16.31 -4.02 1.15
CA LEU A 156 15.34 -4.61 2.08
C LEU A 156 13.89 -4.26 1.73
N ARG A 157 13.67 -3.14 1.05
CA ARG A 157 12.31 -2.65 0.76
C ARG A 157 11.64 -3.47 -0.34
N PRO A 158 10.49 -4.13 -0.05
CA PRO A 158 9.80 -4.99 -1.01
C PRO A 158 9.28 -4.20 -2.23
N GLU A 159 8.88 -2.94 -2.08
CA GLU A 159 8.43 -2.09 -3.19
C GLU A 159 9.51 -1.88 -4.26
N ILE A 160 10.77 -1.75 -3.86
CA ILE A 160 11.89 -1.61 -4.80
C ILE A 160 12.13 -2.91 -5.58
N GLU A 161 12.02 -4.05 -4.91
CA GLU A 161 12.15 -5.35 -5.56
C GLU A 161 10.96 -5.62 -6.50
N ALA A 162 9.75 -5.30 -6.09
CA ALA A 162 8.54 -5.37 -6.92
C ALA A 162 8.69 -4.51 -8.20
N SER A 163 9.21 -3.29 -8.07
CA SER A 163 9.49 -2.41 -9.21
C SER A 163 10.53 -3.01 -10.17
N LYS A 164 11.58 -3.67 -9.67
CA LYS A 164 12.58 -4.37 -10.53
C LYS A 164 11.95 -5.54 -11.28
N LEU A 165 11.14 -6.36 -10.62
CA LEU A 165 10.42 -7.47 -11.24
C LEU A 165 9.41 -6.97 -12.30
N ASN A 166 8.78 -5.82 -12.08
CA ASN A 166 7.91 -5.18 -13.07
C ASN A 166 8.67 -4.74 -14.32
N VAL A 167 9.93 -4.28 -14.20
CA VAL A 167 10.79 -3.99 -15.34
C VAL A 167 11.09 -5.27 -16.12
N GLU A 168 11.45 -6.37 -15.44
CA GLU A 168 11.73 -7.66 -16.07
C GLU A 168 10.48 -8.25 -16.75
N ALA A 169 9.31 -8.17 -16.10
CA ALA A 169 8.04 -8.57 -16.69
C ALA A 169 7.69 -7.77 -17.94
N SER A 170 7.99 -6.47 -17.96
CA SER A 170 7.80 -5.60 -19.12
C SER A 170 8.75 -5.94 -20.26
N GLU A 171 9.99 -6.35 -19.98
CA GLU A 171 10.94 -6.82 -20.98
C GLU A 171 10.43 -8.11 -21.66
N LEU A 172 9.92 -9.07 -20.88
CA LEU A 172 9.24 -10.26 -21.43
C LEU A 172 8.07 -9.88 -22.35
N GLY A 173 7.34 -8.81 -22.00
CA GLY A 173 6.27 -8.25 -22.83
C GLY A 173 6.70 -7.86 -24.23
N ILE A 174 7.92 -7.34 -24.41
CA ILE A 174 8.50 -7.09 -25.73
C ILE A 174 8.69 -8.40 -26.51
N GLY A 175 9.15 -9.43 -25.83
CA GLY A 175 9.32 -10.77 -26.42
C GLY A 175 7.99 -11.41 -26.82
N ILE A 176 6.95 -11.22 -26.01
CA ILE A 176 5.59 -11.66 -26.28
C ILE A 176 5.02 -10.93 -27.52
N ALA A 177 5.20 -9.62 -27.62
CA ALA A 177 4.75 -8.86 -28.78
C ALA A 177 5.50 -9.28 -30.07
N LYS A 178 6.83 -9.50 -30.00
CA LYS A 178 7.65 -9.98 -31.12
C LYS A 178 7.24 -11.36 -31.61
N SER A 179 6.70 -12.24 -30.77
CA SER A 179 6.26 -13.59 -31.16
C SER A 179 5.13 -13.54 -32.21
N SER A 180 4.40 -12.43 -32.31
CA SER A 180 3.37 -12.24 -33.32
C SER A 180 3.91 -12.05 -34.77
N TYR A 181 5.23 -11.95 -34.95
CA TYR A 181 5.87 -12.04 -36.26
C TYR A 181 6.15 -13.48 -36.71
N LEU A 182 6.10 -14.44 -35.78
CA LEU A 182 6.44 -15.83 -36.05
C LEU A 182 5.22 -16.62 -36.50
N PRO A 183 5.41 -17.70 -37.28
CA PRO A 183 4.32 -18.59 -37.67
C PRO A 183 3.64 -19.22 -36.44
N THR A 184 2.33 -19.44 -36.55
CA THR A 184 1.61 -20.26 -35.59
C THR A 184 1.25 -21.61 -36.21
N ILE A 185 1.52 -22.67 -35.47
CA ILE A 185 1.20 -24.06 -35.85
C ILE A 185 0.12 -24.54 -34.88
N SER A 186 -0.97 -25.04 -35.42
CA SER A 186 -2.06 -25.61 -34.61
C SER A 186 -2.34 -27.04 -35.07
N LEU A 187 -2.32 -27.97 -34.13
CA LEU A 187 -2.77 -29.35 -34.29
C LEU A 187 -4.15 -29.48 -33.63
N SER A 188 -5.14 -29.96 -34.34
CA SER A 188 -6.47 -30.22 -33.82
C SER A 188 -6.85 -31.68 -34.07
N ALA A 189 -7.45 -32.30 -33.06
CA ALA A 189 -8.06 -33.63 -33.18
C ALA A 189 -9.49 -33.51 -32.64
N GLY A 190 -10.44 -34.01 -33.40
CA GLY A 190 -11.85 -33.97 -33.03
C GLY A 190 -12.49 -35.33 -33.23
N ILE A 191 -13.38 -35.69 -32.33
CA ILE A 191 -14.26 -36.84 -32.40
C ILE A 191 -15.68 -36.30 -32.25
N GLY A 192 -16.54 -36.61 -33.16
CA GLY A 192 -17.93 -36.15 -33.12
C GLY A 192 -18.89 -37.20 -33.72
N THR A 193 -20.16 -37.05 -33.37
CA THR A 193 -21.27 -37.70 -34.01
C THR A 193 -22.43 -36.71 -34.09
N ASN A 194 -23.29 -36.88 -35.07
CA ASN A 194 -24.44 -36.00 -35.26
C ASN A 194 -25.75 -36.81 -35.09
N HIS A 195 -26.69 -36.21 -34.41
CA HIS A 195 -28.07 -36.68 -34.33
C HIS A 195 -28.99 -35.63 -34.90
N THR A 196 -29.91 -36.04 -35.79
CA THR A 196 -30.92 -35.17 -36.41
C THR A 196 -32.30 -35.70 -36.06
N SER A 197 -33.11 -34.86 -35.43
CA SER A 197 -34.50 -35.18 -35.13
C SER A 197 -35.34 -35.20 -36.44
N GLY A 198 -36.22 -36.24 -36.60
CA GLY A 198 -37.05 -36.40 -37.81
C GLY A 198 -36.39 -37.21 -38.93
N SER A 199 -35.28 -37.92 -38.66
CA SER A 199 -34.65 -38.88 -39.57
C SER A 199 -35.30 -40.25 -39.42
N ASP A 200 -35.35 -41.01 -40.48
CA ASP A 200 -35.86 -42.41 -40.52
C ASP A 200 -34.94 -43.39 -39.78
N PHE A 201 -33.76 -42.98 -39.36
CA PHE A 201 -32.80 -43.78 -38.63
C PHE A 201 -32.96 -43.64 -37.13
N THR A 202 -32.82 -44.75 -36.41
CA THR A 202 -32.83 -44.77 -34.95
C THR A 202 -31.63 -44.04 -34.40
N PHE A 203 -31.69 -43.53 -33.14
CA PHE A 203 -30.58 -42.83 -32.46
C PHE A 203 -29.28 -43.63 -32.50
N GLY A 204 -29.33 -44.96 -32.22
CA GLY A 204 -28.16 -45.83 -32.24
C GLY A 204 -27.50 -45.95 -33.63
N GLU A 205 -28.32 -46.02 -34.69
CA GLU A 205 -27.83 -46.05 -36.07
C GLU A 205 -27.24 -44.70 -36.49
N GLN A 206 -27.85 -43.57 -36.08
CA GLN A 206 -27.29 -42.24 -36.34
C GLN A 206 -25.96 -42.04 -35.65
N VAL A 207 -25.82 -42.44 -34.37
CA VAL A 207 -24.55 -42.37 -33.63
C VAL A 207 -23.48 -43.23 -34.30
N LYS A 208 -23.81 -44.43 -34.71
CA LYS A 208 -22.87 -45.35 -35.35
C LYS A 208 -22.45 -44.87 -36.75
N ASN A 209 -23.37 -44.39 -37.53
CA ASN A 209 -23.12 -43.94 -38.90
C ASN A 209 -22.60 -42.49 -38.96
N GLY A 210 -22.94 -41.66 -37.97
CA GLY A 210 -22.45 -40.29 -37.82
C GLY A 210 -21.12 -40.12 -37.14
N TRP A 211 -20.44 -41.23 -36.76
CA TRP A 211 -19.14 -41.18 -36.12
C TRP A 211 -18.10 -40.59 -37.06
N ASN A 212 -17.50 -39.46 -36.62
CA ASN A 212 -16.52 -38.72 -37.42
C ASN A 212 -15.26 -38.46 -36.56
N ASN A 213 -14.11 -38.84 -37.09
CA ASN A 213 -12.80 -38.54 -36.51
C ASN A 213 -12.09 -37.57 -37.45
N SER A 214 -11.60 -36.50 -36.92
CA SER A 214 -10.83 -35.49 -37.67
C SER A 214 -9.52 -35.18 -37.03
N ILE A 215 -8.45 -35.13 -37.81
CA ILE A 215 -7.14 -34.66 -37.41
C ILE A 215 -6.77 -33.55 -38.40
N GLY A 216 -6.47 -32.34 -37.88
CA GLY A 216 -6.10 -31.20 -38.71
C GLY A 216 -4.79 -30.57 -38.25
N LEU A 217 -3.87 -30.30 -39.18
CA LEU A 217 -2.68 -29.51 -38.96
C LEU A 217 -2.83 -28.22 -39.74
N SER A 218 -2.74 -27.07 -39.06
CA SER A 218 -2.78 -25.75 -39.71
C SER A 218 -1.54 -24.97 -39.36
N VAL A 219 -0.95 -24.34 -40.37
CA VAL A 219 0.19 -23.42 -40.24
C VAL A 219 -0.24 -22.06 -40.76
N SER A 220 -0.18 -21.05 -39.89
CA SER A 220 -0.53 -19.66 -40.27
C SER A 220 0.70 -18.77 -40.16
N VAL A 221 1.07 -18.16 -41.29
CA VAL A 221 2.22 -17.23 -41.39
C VAL A 221 1.66 -15.81 -41.63
N PRO A 222 1.85 -14.87 -40.71
CA PRO A 222 1.41 -13.49 -40.90
C PRO A 222 2.32 -12.78 -41.91
N ILE A 223 1.87 -12.57 -43.15
CA ILE A 223 2.63 -11.85 -44.19
C ILE A 223 2.39 -10.35 -44.06
N PHE A 224 1.13 -9.95 -43.88
CA PHE A 224 0.73 -8.55 -43.70
C PHE A 224 -0.40 -8.45 -42.70
N ASN A 225 -0.22 -7.58 -41.69
CA ASN A 225 -1.20 -7.37 -40.63
C ASN A 225 -1.45 -5.88 -40.34
N ASN A 226 -1.41 -5.04 -41.39
CA ASN A 226 -1.66 -3.60 -41.28
C ASN A 226 -0.84 -2.92 -40.16
N ARG A 227 0.44 -3.28 -40.01
CA ARG A 227 1.38 -2.79 -38.97
C ARG A 227 0.98 -3.07 -37.51
N GLN A 228 -0.05 -3.85 -37.23
CA GLN A 228 -0.51 -4.15 -35.86
C GLN A 228 0.62 -4.72 -34.99
N THR A 229 1.36 -5.71 -35.48
CA THR A 229 2.49 -6.29 -34.74
C THR A 229 3.60 -5.27 -34.49
N LYS A 230 3.93 -4.44 -35.49
CA LYS A 230 4.93 -3.37 -35.32
C LYS A 230 4.50 -2.39 -34.22
N SER A 231 3.26 -1.96 -34.23
CA SER A 231 2.71 -1.06 -33.21
C SER A 231 2.67 -1.72 -31.84
N ALA A 232 2.32 -3.01 -31.73
CA ALA A 232 2.33 -3.76 -30.49
C ALA A 232 3.75 -3.85 -29.89
N VAL A 233 4.77 -4.10 -30.72
CA VAL A 233 6.18 -4.13 -30.29
C VAL A 233 6.64 -2.75 -29.81
N GLN A 234 6.25 -1.68 -30.52
CA GLN A 234 6.58 -0.32 -30.09
C GLN A 234 5.91 0.03 -28.76
N LYS A 235 4.63 -0.30 -28.58
CA LYS A 235 3.93 -0.14 -27.31
C LYS A 235 4.62 -0.90 -26.18
N ALA A 236 5.02 -2.14 -26.40
CA ALA A 236 5.71 -2.94 -25.40
C ALA A 236 7.08 -2.34 -25.02
N LYS A 237 7.81 -1.75 -25.98
CA LYS A 237 9.06 -1.03 -25.69
C LYS A 237 8.82 0.21 -24.85
N LEU A 238 7.83 1.03 -25.20
CA LEU A 238 7.46 2.21 -24.40
C LEU A 238 7.03 1.80 -22.97
N GLN A 239 6.31 0.69 -22.83
CA GLN A 239 5.93 0.17 -21.52
C GLN A 239 7.15 -0.22 -20.68
N TYR A 240 8.15 -0.88 -21.31
CA TYR A 240 9.42 -1.20 -20.65
C TYR A 240 10.18 0.08 -20.21
N GLU A 241 10.27 1.09 -21.08
CA GLU A 241 10.89 2.38 -20.74
C GLU A 241 10.12 3.06 -19.59
N THR A 242 8.79 3.03 -19.61
CA THR A 242 7.95 3.55 -18.53
C THR A 242 8.23 2.82 -17.21
N SER A 243 8.32 1.49 -17.22
CA SER A 243 8.64 0.70 -16.02
C SER A 243 10.03 1.03 -15.46
N MET A 244 11.03 1.26 -16.32
CA MET A 244 12.36 1.71 -15.90
C MET A 244 12.33 3.09 -15.25
N LEU A 245 11.58 4.02 -15.81
CA LEU A 245 11.42 5.36 -15.24
C LEU A 245 10.67 5.30 -13.90
N SER A 246 9.66 4.44 -13.77
CA SER A 246 8.94 4.22 -12.51
C SER A 246 9.85 3.68 -11.41
N LEU A 247 10.73 2.72 -11.72
CA LEU A 247 11.74 2.23 -10.77
C LEU A 247 12.68 3.35 -10.32
N LEU A 248 13.13 4.19 -11.26
CA LEU A 248 14.01 5.32 -10.92
C LEU A 248 13.28 6.36 -10.05
N ASP A 249 12.01 6.61 -10.31
CA ASP A 249 11.19 7.54 -9.52
C ASP A 249 10.96 7.00 -8.10
N GLU A 250 10.67 5.71 -7.96
CA GLU A 250 10.56 5.01 -6.67
C GLU A 250 11.83 5.15 -5.83
N GLN A 251 13.01 4.92 -6.46
CA GLN A 251 14.30 5.08 -5.80
C GLN A 251 14.55 6.52 -5.34
N LYS A 252 14.17 7.51 -6.15
CA LYS A 252 14.28 8.93 -5.78
C LYS A 252 13.33 9.31 -4.65
N THR A 253 12.11 8.77 -4.69
CA THR A 253 11.11 8.98 -3.64
C THR A 253 11.60 8.40 -2.32
N LEU A 254 12.14 7.18 -2.34
CA LEU A 254 12.76 6.55 -1.17
C LEU A 254 13.91 7.39 -0.62
N TYR A 255 14.81 7.89 -1.50
CA TYR A 255 15.90 8.76 -1.07
C TYR A 255 15.39 10.05 -0.40
N LYS A 256 14.39 10.70 -1.02
CA LYS A 256 13.76 11.92 -0.46
C LYS A 256 13.12 11.65 0.90
N THR A 257 12.42 10.53 1.06
CA THR A 257 11.78 10.14 2.33
C THR A 257 12.83 9.93 3.41
N ILE A 258 13.90 9.17 3.12
CA ILE A 258 14.99 8.93 4.08
C ILE A 258 15.69 10.25 4.46
N GLU A 259 15.93 11.14 3.48
CA GLU A 259 16.55 12.43 3.76
C GLU A 259 15.66 13.33 4.64
N GLY A 260 14.36 13.37 4.38
CA GLY A 260 13.38 14.09 5.19
C GLY A 260 13.36 13.58 6.62
N LEU A 261 13.14 12.27 6.81
CA LEU A 261 13.11 11.63 8.13
C LEU A 261 14.44 11.82 8.90
N TRP A 262 15.58 11.75 8.20
CA TRP A 262 16.88 11.99 8.83
C TRP A 262 17.04 13.45 9.28
N LEU A 263 16.60 14.41 8.49
CA LEU A 263 16.61 15.83 8.85
C LEU A 263 15.72 16.11 10.06
N ASP A 264 14.51 15.54 10.06
CA ASP A 264 13.55 15.69 11.15
C ASP A 264 14.13 15.10 12.47
N ALA A 265 14.68 13.89 12.41
CA ALA A 265 15.31 13.26 13.55
C ALA A 265 16.52 14.05 14.06
N ASN A 266 17.37 14.55 13.17
CA ASN A 266 18.53 15.36 13.55
C ASN A 266 18.13 16.71 14.13
N SER A 267 17.10 17.34 13.60
CA SER A 267 16.56 18.61 14.13
C SER A 267 15.97 18.41 15.54
N CYS A 268 15.27 17.29 15.76
CA CYS A 268 14.74 16.94 17.07
C CYS A 268 15.88 16.71 18.09
N LEU A 269 16.94 16.01 17.70
CA LEU A 269 18.12 15.80 18.55
C LEU A 269 18.82 17.11 18.93
N LEU A 270 18.97 18.04 17.98
CA LEU A 270 19.57 19.34 18.24
C LEU A 270 18.73 20.22 19.18
N TYR A 271 17.39 20.11 19.10
CA TYR A 271 16.48 20.85 19.98
C TYR A 271 16.42 20.28 21.40
N THR A 272 16.54 18.96 21.56
CA THR A 272 16.49 18.26 22.84
C THR A 272 17.87 18.15 23.52
N SER A 273 18.96 18.43 22.79
CA SER A 273 20.31 18.51 23.38
C SER A 273 20.40 19.73 24.30
N PRO A 274 20.79 19.58 25.57
CA PRO A 274 20.92 20.68 26.54
C PRO A 274 21.99 21.70 26.14
#